data_d560bed79f566434f5de561a9b9c8751
#
_entry.id   d560bed79f566434f5de561a9b9c8751
#
_cell.length_a   1.000
_cell.length_b   1.000
_cell.length_c   1.000
_cell.angle_alpha   90.00
_cell.angle_beta   90.00
_cell.angle_gamma   90.00
#
_symmetry.space_group_name_H-M   'P 1'
#
loop_
_entity.id
_entity.type
_entity.pdbx_description
1 polymer ?
#
loop_
_entity_poly.entity_id
_entity_poly.type
_entity_poly.pdbx_seq_one_letter_code
_entity_poly.pdbx_strand_id
1 'polypeptide(L)'
;NCQNHEISQVAPAVVGHYDLTPRQIVELCMEHHSPGIAYTYTEPLTYLEYITDIARLAHEAGLWNILVTAGYVCQEPLKDLLPYLDAANIDLKSFSDDIYMKVSGGHLQPVLDTILAMRDAGVWIELTNLLIPEVNDDRLMIREMCRWIVDNNLADHPLHFSRFFPRYKMEDVPPTPIQTLKEAKQIALEEGIRYVYLGNV
;
A
#
# COMPACT_ATOMS: atom_id res chain seq x y z
N ASN A 1 -0.77 -2.93 -15.36
CA ASN A 1 -1.69 -1.76 -15.42
C ASN A 1 -1.22 -0.61 -14.48
N CYS A 2 0.07 -0.55 -14.14
CA CYS A 2 0.62 0.45 -13.21
C CYS A 2 0.71 1.83 -13.87
N GLN A 3 0.27 2.88 -13.16
CA GLN A 3 0.44 4.28 -13.63
C GLN A 3 1.93 4.68 -13.71
N ASN A 4 2.79 4.08 -12.87
CA ASN A 4 4.24 4.29 -12.87
C ASN A 4 4.95 3.30 -13.81
N HIS A 5 4.34 2.98 -14.97
CA HIS A 5 4.85 1.98 -15.90
C HIS A 5 6.25 2.30 -16.44
N GLU A 6 6.61 3.57 -16.51
CA GLU A 6 7.93 4.02 -16.98
C GLU A 6 9.09 3.51 -16.11
N ILE A 7 8.84 3.24 -14.83
CA ILE A 7 9.84 2.70 -13.91
C ILE A 7 9.54 1.28 -13.43
N SER A 8 8.27 0.81 -13.53
CA SER A 8 7.87 -0.54 -13.08
C SER A 8 7.94 -1.61 -14.18
N GLN A 9 8.03 -1.20 -15.45
CA GLN A 9 8.01 -2.12 -16.61
C GLN A 9 9.34 -2.15 -17.38
N VAL A 10 10.40 -1.64 -16.77
CA VAL A 10 11.74 -1.58 -17.36
C VAL A 10 12.77 -2.20 -16.41
N ALA A 11 13.88 -2.68 -16.97
CA ALA A 11 14.97 -3.20 -16.14
C ALA A 11 15.61 -2.07 -15.32
N PRO A 12 15.99 -2.30 -14.05
CA PRO A 12 16.62 -1.27 -13.21
C PRO A 12 17.82 -0.56 -13.86
N ALA A 13 18.61 -1.29 -14.66
CA ALA A 13 19.79 -0.76 -15.33
C ALA A 13 19.52 0.34 -16.38
N VAL A 14 18.26 0.49 -16.85
CA VAL A 14 17.89 1.52 -17.85
C VAL A 14 17.22 2.73 -17.22
N VAL A 15 16.96 2.71 -15.91
CA VAL A 15 16.39 3.82 -15.16
C VAL A 15 17.52 4.53 -14.41
N GLY A 16 17.47 5.85 -14.37
CA GLY A 16 18.40 6.62 -13.53
C GLY A 16 18.23 6.22 -12.06
N HIS A 17 19.32 5.78 -11.43
CA HIS A 17 19.31 5.34 -10.03
C HIS A 17 20.61 5.76 -9.34
N TYR A 18 20.62 5.68 -8.02
CA TYR A 18 21.80 5.87 -7.18
C TYR A 18 22.17 4.53 -6.54
N ASP A 19 23.44 4.14 -6.67
CA ASP A 19 24.00 2.97 -5.97
C ASP A 19 24.37 3.39 -4.55
N LEU A 20 23.46 3.25 -3.62
CA LEU A 20 23.67 3.59 -2.22
C LEU A 20 23.62 2.34 -1.34
N THR A 21 24.55 2.24 -0.42
CA THR A 21 24.49 1.22 0.63
C THR A 21 23.41 1.58 1.68
N PRO A 22 22.88 0.60 2.44
CA PRO A 22 21.95 0.87 3.53
C PRO A 22 22.43 1.95 4.50
N ARG A 23 23.72 1.92 4.86
CA ARG A 23 24.35 2.92 5.74
C ARG A 23 24.31 4.33 5.14
N GLN A 24 24.66 4.48 3.87
CA GLN A 24 24.63 5.77 3.19
C GLN A 24 23.22 6.38 3.14
N ILE A 25 22.18 5.56 2.98
CA ILE A 25 20.78 6.04 3.02
C ILE A 25 20.44 6.60 4.39
N VAL A 26 20.81 5.92 5.46
CA VAL A 26 20.57 6.39 6.84
C VAL A 26 21.37 7.67 7.12
N GLU A 27 22.63 7.73 6.70
CA GLU A 27 23.46 8.92 6.83
C GLU A 27 22.86 10.13 6.10
N LEU A 28 22.38 9.96 4.85
CA LEU A 28 21.67 11.00 4.11
C LEU A 28 20.39 11.46 4.82
N CYS A 29 19.61 10.52 5.36
CA CYS A 29 18.42 10.85 6.13
C CYS A 29 18.74 11.74 7.34
N MET A 30 19.79 11.41 8.07
CA MET A 30 20.25 12.19 9.21
C MET A 30 20.80 13.57 8.80
N GLU A 31 21.59 13.66 7.73
CA GLU A 31 22.13 14.93 7.19
C GLU A 31 21.01 15.89 6.79
N HIS A 32 19.92 15.36 6.21
CA HIS A 32 18.76 16.14 5.82
C HIS A 32 17.76 16.40 6.97
N HIS A 33 18.09 15.96 8.19
CA HIS A 33 17.20 16.06 9.36
C HIS A 33 15.80 15.49 9.12
N SER A 34 15.71 14.44 8.29
CA SER A 34 14.45 13.76 8.03
C SER A 34 14.06 12.91 9.24
N PRO A 35 12.78 12.89 9.66
CA PRO A 35 12.34 12.13 10.83
C PRO A 35 12.31 10.62 10.58
N GLY A 36 12.38 10.17 9.33
CA GLY A 36 12.30 8.77 8.95
C GLY A 36 12.46 8.52 7.47
N ILE A 37 12.35 7.26 7.10
CA ILE A 37 12.51 6.76 5.73
C ILE A 37 11.19 6.12 5.29
N ALA A 38 10.68 6.53 4.12
CA ALA A 38 9.53 5.91 3.47
C ALA A 38 10.00 5.04 2.30
N TYR A 39 9.80 3.73 2.41
CA TYR A 39 10.05 2.75 1.36
C TYR A 39 8.86 2.73 0.42
N THR A 40 9.05 3.17 -0.82
CA THR A 40 7.98 3.32 -1.82
C THR A 40 8.53 3.12 -3.24
N TYR A 41 7.79 3.34 -4.25
CA TYR A 41 8.10 3.23 -5.69
C TYR A 41 9.23 2.26 -6.09
N THR A 42 8.86 1.19 -6.85
CA THR A 42 7.48 0.93 -7.26
C THR A 42 6.77 -0.03 -6.32
N GLU A 43 7.46 -1.06 -5.87
CA GLU A 43 7.07 -2.03 -4.84
C GLU A 43 8.30 -2.40 -4.03
N PRO A 44 8.45 -1.86 -2.82
CA PRO A 44 9.66 -2.06 -2.00
C PRO A 44 9.86 -3.50 -1.56
N LEU A 45 8.81 -4.30 -1.45
CA LEU A 45 8.93 -5.72 -1.07
C LEU A 45 9.60 -6.58 -2.15
N THR A 46 9.84 -6.05 -3.35
CA THR A 46 10.63 -6.75 -4.38
C THR A 46 12.13 -6.77 -4.11
N TYR A 47 12.62 -5.93 -3.17
CA TYR A 47 14.00 -5.88 -2.70
C TYR A 47 14.05 -5.87 -1.16
N LEU A 48 13.31 -6.81 -0.59
CA LEU A 48 13.01 -6.91 0.83
C LEU A 48 14.27 -6.96 1.71
N GLU A 49 15.29 -7.69 1.28
CA GLU A 49 16.55 -7.82 2.03
C GLU A 49 17.24 -6.44 2.18
N TYR A 50 17.25 -5.67 1.11
CA TYR A 50 17.85 -4.33 1.11
C TYR A 50 17.09 -3.36 2.02
N ILE A 51 15.75 -3.33 1.95
CA ILE A 51 14.97 -2.47 2.85
C ILE A 51 15.04 -2.93 4.30
N THR A 52 15.16 -4.24 4.56
CA THR A 52 15.33 -4.78 5.92
C THR A 52 16.64 -4.31 6.54
N ASP A 53 17.73 -4.33 5.77
CA ASP A 53 19.02 -3.81 6.23
C ASP A 53 18.98 -2.31 6.50
N ILE A 54 18.29 -1.52 5.66
CA ILE A 54 18.09 -0.08 5.89
C ILE A 54 17.24 0.14 7.14
N ALA A 55 16.10 -0.57 7.26
CA ALA A 55 15.13 -0.40 8.35
C ALA A 55 15.77 -0.70 9.71
N ARG A 56 16.61 -1.75 9.78
CA ARG A 56 17.36 -2.07 10.99
C ARG A 56 18.30 -0.93 11.40
N LEU A 57 19.09 -0.40 10.47
CA LEU A 57 20.02 0.71 10.73
C LEU A 57 19.29 2.01 11.07
N ALA A 58 18.17 2.30 10.39
CA ALA A 58 17.33 3.44 10.67
C ALA A 58 16.69 3.36 12.06
N HIS A 59 16.19 2.19 12.45
CA HIS A 59 15.65 1.93 13.78
C HIS A 59 16.71 2.14 14.88
N GLU A 60 17.95 1.61 14.68
CA GLU A 60 19.09 1.83 15.57
C GLU A 60 19.45 3.32 15.70
N ALA A 61 19.22 4.12 14.65
CA ALA A 61 19.43 5.58 14.63
C ALA A 61 18.24 6.39 15.17
N GLY A 62 17.13 5.74 15.57
CA GLY A 62 15.92 6.40 16.07
C GLY A 62 15.07 7.06 14.98
N LEU A 63 15.20 6.62 13.74
CA LEU A 63 14.41 7.10 12.59
C LEU A 63 13.17 6.23 12.39
N TRP A 64 12.07 6.84 11.95
CA TRP A 64 10.85 6.14 11.57
C TRP A 64 11.02 5.36 10.26
N ASN A 65 10.47 4.15 10.22
CA ASN A 65 10.41 3.29 9.03
C ASN A 65 8.96 3.14 8.55
N ILE A 66 8.67 3.65 7.38
CA ILE A 66 7.31 3.66 6.80
C ILE A 66 7.31 2.88 5.49
N LEU A 67 6.42 1.90 5.36
CA LEU A 67 6.30 1.08 4.16
C LEU A 67 5.07 1.49 3.34
N VAL A 68 5.25 1.73 2.04
CA VAL A 68 4.15 1.98 1.08
C VAL A 68 4.17 0.87 0.05
N THR A 69 3.19 -0.05 0.09
CA THR A 69 3.28 -1.33 -0.60
C THR A 69 1.93 -1.86 -1.10
N ALA A 70 1.97 -2.76 -2.08
CA ALA A 70 0.83 -3.59 -2.44
C ALA A 70 0.58 -4.74 -1.44
N GLY A 71 1.48 -4.97 -0.49
CA GLY A 71 1.34 -5.98 0.56
C GLY A 71 1.46 -7.43 0.07
N TYR A 72 1.96 -7.67 -1.14
CA TYR A 72 2.04 -9.00 -1.73
C TYR A 72 3.41 -9.63 -1.45
N VAL A 73 3.53 -10.36 -0.36
CA VAL A 73 4.79 -10.94 0.11
C VAL A 73 4.55 -12.27 0.83
N CYS A 74 5.57 -13.13 0.83
CA CYS A 74 5.56 -14.34 1.66
C CYS A 74 5.74 -13.99 3.15
N GLN A 75 5.04 -14.69 4.03
CA GLN A 75 5.02 -14.39 5.47
C GLN A 75 6.38 -14.57 6.14
N GLU A 76 7.17 -15.59 5.73
CA GLU A 76 8.46 -15.86 6.38
C GLU A 76 9.46 -14.68 6.22
N PRO A 77 9.74 -14.16 5.00
CA PRO A 77 10.64 -13.01 4.88
C PRO A 77 10.07 -11.72 5.47
N LEU A 78 8.73 -11.55 5.52
CA LEU A 78 8.11 -10.40 6.15
C LEU A 78 8.43 -10.30 7.64
N LYS A 79 8.54 -11.44 8.34
CA LYS A 79 8.87 -11.48 9.78
C LYS A 79 10.19 -10.80 10.14
N ASP A 80 11.16 -10.81 9.22
CA ASP A 80 12.47 -10.19 9.44
C ASP A 80 12.39 -8.65 9.38
N LEU A 81 11.43 -8.10 8.63
CA LEU A 81 11.21 -6.67 8.48
C LEU A 81 10.31 -6.08 9.58
N LEU A 82 9.27 -6.83 10.01
CA LEU A 82 8.25 -6.36 10.95
C LEU A 82 8.80 -5.69 12.23
N PRO A 83 9.88 -6.18 12.88
CA PRO A 83 10.39 -5.58 14.11
C PRO A 83 10.90 -4.14 13.96
N TYR A 84 11.15 -3.70 12.74
CA TYR A 84 11.71 -2.39 12.44
C TYR A 84 10.71 -1.43 11.81
N LEU A 85 9.48 -1.89 11.48
CA LEU A 85 8.45 -1.04 10.87
C LEU A 85 7.63 -0.30 11.93
N ASP A 86 7.45 0.99 11.73
CA ASP A 86 6.59 1.84 12.56
C ASP A 86 5.20 2.00 11.94
N ALA A 87 5.14 2.18 10.63
CA ALA A 87 3.89 2.36 9.90
C ALA A 87 3.92 1.75 8.50
N ALA A 88 2.73 1.45 7.97
CA ALA A 88 2.56 1.00 6.59
C ALA A 88 1.30 1.59 5.96
N ASN A 89 1.39 2.01 4.69
CA ASN A 89 0.23 2.24 3.84
C ASN A 89 0.15 1.08 2.84
N ILE A 90 -0.93 0.31 2.90
CA ILE A 90 -1.10 -0.91 2.11
C ILE A 90 -2.21 -0.72 1.09
N ASP A 91 -1.89 -0.94 -0.18
CA ASP A 91 -2.85 -0.93 -1.27
C ASP A 91 -3.72 -2.19 -1.27
N LEU A 92 -4.89 -2.14 -0.63
CA LEU A 92 -5.93 -3.17 -0.78
C LEU A 92 -6.74 -2.87 -2.06
N LYS A 93 -6.26 -3.41 -3.19
CA LYS A 93 -6.71 -3.00 -4.54
C LYS A 93 -8.12 -3.46 -4.90
N SER A 94 -8.63 -4.51 -4.27
CA SER A 94 -9.98 -5.06 -4.45
C SER A 94 -10.31 -5.98 -3.29
N PHE A 95 -11.58 -6.35 -3.14
CA PHE A 95 -12.00 -7.40 -2.20
C PHE A 95 -12.57 -8.62 -2.95
N SER A 96 -11.98 -8.93 -4.10
CA SER A 96 -12.31 -10.07 -4.95
C SER A 96 -11.03 -10.72 -5.47
N ASP A 97 -10.88 -12.02 -5.24
CA ASP A 97 -9.73 -12.81 -5.74
C ASP A 97 -9.70 -12.85 -7.26
N ASP A 98 -10.85 -12.94 -7.93
CA ASP A 98 -10.95 -12.92 -9.39
C ASP A 98 -10.42 -11.61 -9.98
N ILE A 99 -10.69 -10.47 -9.32
CA ILE A 99 -10.18 -9.17 -9.74
C ILE A 99 -8.66 -9.11 -9.50
N TYR A 100 -8.17 -9.59 -8.36
CA TYR A 100 -6.73 -9.68 -8.10
C TYR A 100 -6.01 -10.50 -9.16
N MET A 101 -6.50 -11.69 -9.49
CA MET A 101 -5.92 -12.53 -10.54
C MET A 101 -5.95 -11.83 -11.91
N LYS A 102 -7.09 -11.24 -12.28
CA LYS A 102 -7.29 -10.64 -13.60
C LYS A 102 -6.53 -9.33 -13.81
N VAL A 103 -6.48 -8.47 -12.79
CA VAL A 103 -5.95 -7.09 -12.89
C VAL A 103 -4.51 -6.99 -12.37
N SER A 104 -4.20 -7.67 -11.28
CA SER A 104 -2.91 -7.58 -10.60
C SER A 104 -2.00 -8.79 -10.86
N GLY A 105 -2.54 -9.92 -11.29
CA GLY A 105 -1.79 -11.15 -11.52
C GLY A 105 -1.42 -11.92 -10.25
N GLY A 106 -2.12 -11.66 -9.15
CA GLY A 106 -1.92 -12.31 -7.84
C GLY A 106 -3.25 -12.66 -7.17
N HIS A 107 -3.20 -13.00 -5.91
CA HIS A 107 -4.35 -13.38 -5.08
C HIS A 107 -4.62 -12.37 -3.98
N LEU A 108 -5.86 -12.28 -3.50
CA LEU A 108 -6.27 -11.40 -2.40
C LEU A 108 -5.68 -11.85 -1.06
N GLN A 109 -5.73 -13.16 -0.77
CA GLN A 109 -5.40 -13.71 0.55
C GLN A 109 -4.00 -13.32 1.05
N PRO A 110 -2.91 -13.37 0.25
CA PRO A 110 -1.59 -12.94 0.70
C PRO A 110 -1.52 -11.48 1.18
N VAL A 111 -2.33 -10.58 0.58
CA VAL A 111 -2.42 -9.18 1.01
C VAL A 111 -3.14 -9.06 2.35
N LEU A 112 -4.24 -9.80 2.53
CA LEU A 112 -4.96 -9.86 3.80
C LEU A 112 -4.08 -10.42 4.92
N ASP A 113 -3.32 -11.49 4.65
CA ASP A 113 -2.38 -12.07 5.60
C ASP A 113 -1.27 -11.07 6.00
N THR A 114 -0.79 -10.27 5.06
CA THR A 114 0.20 -9.21 5.33
C THR A 114 -0.37 -8.11 6.22
N ILE A 115 -1.59 -7.65 5.95
CA ILE A 115 -2.28 -6.66 6.80
C ILE A 115 -2.41 -7.17 8.23
N LEU A 116 -2.84 -8.43 8.39
CA LEU A 116 -2.99 -9.04 9.72
C LEU A 116 -1.66 -9.21 10.43
N ALA A 117 -0.61 -9.65 9.72
CA ALA A 117 0.73 -9.80 10.30
C ALA A 117 1.30 -8.45 10.78
N MET A 118 1.12 -7.37 10.01
CA MET A 118 1.54 -6.02 10.41
C MET A 118 0.73 -5.49 11.60
N ARG A 119 -0.60 -5.71 11.62
CA ARG A 119 -1.45 -5.38 12.77
C ARG A 119 -0.96 -6.08 14.04
N ASP A 120 -0.74 -7.38 13.95
CA ASP A 120 -0.35 -8.23 15.10
C ASP A 120 1.06 -7.88 15.60
N ALA A 121 1.92 -7.34 14.73
CA ALA A 121 3.24 -6.81 15.09
C ALA A 121 3.19 -5.38 15.67
N GLY A 122 2.01 -4.74 15.73
CA GLY A 122 1.85 -3.38 16.27
C GLY A 122 2.24 -2.25 15.31
N VAL A 123 2.41 -2.56 14.01
CA VAL A 123 2.68 -1.55 12.98
C VAL A 123 1.41 -0.70 12.78
N TRP A 124 1.56 0.63 12.73
CA TRP A 124 0.45 1.52 12.38
C TRP A 124 0.07 1.33 10.90
N ILE A 125 -1.19 1.00 10.63
CA ILE A 125 -1.64 0.67 9.27
C ILE A 125 -2.57 1.77 8.74
N GLU A 126 -2.36 2.15 7.48
CA GLU A 126 -3.34 2.83 6.65
C GLU A 126 -3.64 1.97 5.42
N LEU A 127 -4.88 1.92 4.99
CA LEU A 127 -5.29 1.18 3.81
C LEU A 127 -5.66 2.13 2.68
N THR A 128 -5.20 1.84 1.47
CA THR A 128 -5.58 2.59 0.27
C THR A 128 -6.29 1.68 -0.73
N ASN A 129 -7.47 2.12 -1.19
CA ASN A 129 -8.20 1.47 -2.27
C ASN A 129 -8.39 2.46 -3.43
N LEU A 130 -7.75 2.17 -4.56
CA LEU A 130 -7.97 2.91 -5.82
C LEU A 130 -9.25 2.39 -6.47
N LEU A 131 -10.30 3.19 -6.46
CA LEU A 131 -11.57 2.83 -7.10
C LEU A 131 -11.48 3.02 -8.61
N ILE A 132 -11.71 1.94 -9.36
CA ILE A 132 -11.67 1.90 -10.82
C ILE A 132 -13.07 1.52 -11.32
N PRO A 133 -13.71 2.37 -12.17
CA PRO A 133 -15.05 2.11 -12.68
C PRO A 133 -15.19 0.74 -13.35
N GLU A 134 -16.27 0.03 -13.04
CA GLU A 134 -16.61 -1.29 -13.59
C GLU A 134 -15.62 -2.42 -13.24
N VAL A 135 -14.62 -2.12 -12.38
CA VAL A 135 -13.61 -3.11 -11.94
C VAL A 135 -13.81 -3.45 -10.47
N ASN A 136 -13.68 -2.45 -9.58
CA ASN A 136 -13.74 -2.65 -8.14
C ASN A 136 -14.60 -1.62 -7.41
N ASP A 137 -15.51 -0.94 -8.11
CA ASP A 137 -16.42 0.07 -7.56
C ASP A 137 -17.82 -0.49 -7.19
N ASP A 138 -17.96 -1.83 -7.17
CA ASP A 138 -19.20 -2.48 -6.73
C ASP A 138 -19.48 -2.22 -5.24
N ARG A 139 -20.69 -1.77 -4.92
CA ARG A 139 -21.08 -1.35 -3.57
C ARG A 139 -21.10 -2.51 -2.56
N LEU A 140 -21.43 -3.73 -2.99
CA LEU A 140 -21.45 -4.90 -2.10
C LEU A 140 -20.01 -5.32 -1.77
N MET A 141 -19.13 -5.34 -2.76
CA MET A 141 -17.72 -5.65 -2.57
C MET A 141 -17.04 -4.61 -1.64
N ILE A 142 -17.32 -3.31 -1.82
CA ILE A 142 -16.81 -2.26 -0.92
C ILE A 142 -17.32 -2.50 0.51
N ARG A 143 -18.58 -2.88 0.68
CA ARG A 143 -19.17 -3.19 1.98
C ARG A 143 -18.53 -4.41 2.64
N GLU A 144 -18.27 -5.48 1.88
CA GLU A 144 -17.58 -6.68 2.37
C GLU A 144 -16.13 -6.37 2.80
N MET A 145 -15.42 -5.55 2.03
CA MET A 145 -14.09 -5.06 2.39
C MET A 145 -14.12 -4.29 3.72
N CYS A 146 -15.06 -3.35 3.86
CA CYS A 146 -15.19 -2.54 5.07
C CYS A 146 -15.55 -3.38 6.30
N ARG A 147 -16.44 -4.37 6.16
CA ARG A 147 -16.74 -5.34 7.22
C ARG A 147 -15.52 -6.12 7.64
N TRP A 148 -14.77 -6.66 6.68
CA TRP A 148 -13.54 -7.37 6.98
C TRP A 148 -12.54 -6.50 7.77
N ILE A 149 -12.38 -5.23 7.40
CA ILE A 149 -11.53 -4.28 8.11
C ILE A 149 -11.99 -4.13 9.56
N VAL A 150 -13.29 -3.94 9.79
CA VAL A 150 -13.87 -3.77 11.13
C VAL A 150 -13.76 -5.07 11.95
N ASP A 151 -14.10 -6.21 11.37
CA ASP A 151 -14.07 -7.52 12.03
C ASP A 151 -12.65 -7.93 12.44
N ASN A 152 -11.65 -7.37 11.77
CA ASN A 152 -10.24 -7.59 12.10
C ASN A 152 -9.61 -6.49 12.98
N ASN A 153 -10.42 -5.72 13.72
CA ASN A 153 -9.98 -4.67 14.66
C ASN A 153 -9.16 -3.55 14.00
N LEU A 154 -9.46 -3.21 12.74
CA LEU A 154 -8.83 -2.12 11.98
C LEU A 154 -9.75 -0.91 11.80
N ALA A 155 -10.87 -0.82 12.54
CA ALA A 155 -11.84 0.27 12.43
C ALA A 155 -11.26 1.66 12.77
N ASP A 156 -10.21 1.70 13.58
CA ASP A 156 -9.50 2.92 13.99
C ASP A 156 -8.33 3.28 13.07
N HIS A 157 -8.09 2.49 12.03
CA HIS A 157 -7.05 2.73 11.04
C HIS A 157 -7.62 3.48 9.82
N PRO A 158 -6.89 4.47 9.26
CA PRO A 158 -7.35 5.23 8.12
C PRO A 158 -7.59 4.36 6.87
N LEU A 159 -8.74 4.57 6.22
CA LEU A 159 -9.05 4.04 4.90
C LEU A 159 -9.11 5.19 3.89
N HIS A 160 -8.32 5.09 2.82
CA HIS A 160 -8.27 6.06 1.74
C HIS A 160 -8.91 5.49 0.49
N PHE A 161 -9.96 6.13 -0.03
CA PHE A 161 -10.47 5.87 -1.37
C PHE A 161 -9.86 6.88 -2.34
N SER A 162 -9.03 6.40 -3.25
CA SER A 162 -8.38 7.23 -4.26
C SER A 162 -9.12 7.16 -5.60
N ARG A 163 -9.21 8.32 -6.25
CA ARG A 163 -9.80 8.46 -7.57
C ARG A 163 -8.85 7.91 -8.62
N PHE A 164 -9.38 7.05 -9.52
CA PHE A 164 -8.65 6.58 -10.68
C PHE A 164 -8.68 7.63 -11.80
N PHE A 165 -7.58 7.73 -12.54
CA PHE A 165 -7.47 8.46 -13.80
C PHE A 165 -6.88 7.55 -14.88
N PRO A 166 -7.37 7.64 -16.14
CA PRO A 166 -6.89 6.84 -17.27
C PRO A 166 -5.38 6.96 -17.47
N ARG A 167 -4.68 5.83 -17.51
CA ARG A 167 -3.25 5.77 -17.84
C ARG A 167 -2.85 4.40 -18.38
N TYR A 168 -1.83 4.38 -19.23
CA TYR A 168 -1.18 3.17 -19.76
C TYR A 168 -2.21 2.23 -20.41
N LYS A 169 -2.34 0.99 -19.94
CA LYS A 169 -3.25 -0.04 -20.51
C LYS A 169 -4.72 0.14 -20.11
N MET A 170 -5.07 1.22 -19.45
CA MET A 170 -6.43 1.54 -19.00
C MET A 170 -6.85 2.95 -19.44
N GLU A 171 -6.44 3.37 -20.64
CA GLU A 171 -6.78 4.70 -21.19
C GLU A 171 -8.25 4.78 -21.62
N ASP A 172 -8.89 3.65 -21.90
CA ASP A 172 -10.30 3.56 -22.28
C ASP A 172 -11.26 3.58 -21.06
N VAL A 173 -10.74 3.46 -19.83
CA VAL A 173 -11.55 3.50 -18.61
C VAL A 173 -11.71 4.96 -18.16
N PRO A 174 -12.95 5.47 -17.97
CA PRO A 174 -13.12 6.85 -17.55
C PRO A 174 -12.61 7.10 -16.12
N PRO A 175 -12.28 8.36 -15.75
CA PRO A 175 -11.96 8.68 -14.37
C PRO A 175 -13.12 8.35 -13.45
N THR A 176 -12.83 7.85 -12.24
CA THR A 176 -13.87 7.53 -11.26
C THR A 176 -14.73 8.76 -10.97
N PRO A 177 -16.06 8.68 -11.08
CA PRO A 177 -16.93 9.76 -10.67
C PRO A 177 -16.73 10.11 -9.18
N ILE A 178 -16.71 11.39 -8.84
CA ILE A 178 -16.57 11.83 -7.44
C ILE A 178 -17.73 11.30 -6.58
N GLN A 179 -18.91 11.10 -7.18
CA GLN A 179 -20.06 10.53 -6.49
C GLN A 179 -19.79 9.09 -6.02
N THR A 180 -19.13 8.26 -6.83
CA THR A 180 -18.70 6.88 -6.47
C THR A 180 -17.80 6.90 -5.22
N LEU A 181 -16.83 7.82 -5.17
CA LEU A 181 -15.95 7.99 -4.00
C LEU A 181 -16.74 8.39 -2.74
N LYS A 182 -17.70 9.32 -2.88
CA LYS A 182 -18.56 9.74 -1.77
C LYS A 182 -19.44 8.59 -1.25
N GLU A 183 -19.98 7.76 -2.16
CA GLU A 183 -20.77 6.58 -1.81
C GLU A 183 -19.91 5.53 -1.12
N ALA A 184 -18.68 5.26 -1.60
CA ALA A 184 -17.74 4.35 -0.95
C ALA A 184 -17.39 4.84 0.47
N LYS A 185 -17.13 6.14 0.64
CA LYS A 185 -16.92 6.74 1.96
C LYS A 185 -18.12 6.55 2.87
N GLN A 186 -19.34 6.78 2.37
CA GLN A 186 -20.55 6.60 3.16
C GLN A 186 -20.72 5.14 3.62
N ILE A 187 -20.47 4.17 2.72
CA ILE A 187 -20.50 2.74 3.04
C ILE A 187 -19.49 2.43 4.16
N ALA A 188 -18.27 2.92 4.04
CA ALA A 188 -17.22 2.66 5.04
C ALA A 188 -17.59 3.21 6.43
N LEU A 189 -18.17 4.42 6.50
CA LEU A 189 -18.65 5.02 7.75
C LEU A 189 -19.83 4.24 8.34
N GLU A 190 -20.76 3.76 7.50
CA GLU A 190 -21.90 2.91 7.92
C GLU A 190 -21.45 1.58 8.51
N GLU A 191 -20.38 0.97 7.97
CA GLU A 191 -19.82 -0.27 8.49
C GLU A 191 -18.96 -0.07 9.74
N GLY A 192 -18.64 1.18 10.13
CA GLY A 192 -17.99 1.50 11.39
C GLY A 192 -16.52 1.92 11.29
N ILE A 193 -15.99 2.15 10.11
CA ILE A 193 -14.62 2.69 9.95
C ILE A 193 -14.64 4.17 10.35
N ARG A 194 -13.74 4.59 11.25
CA ARG A 194 -13.76 5.93 11.85
C ARG A 194 -13.11 7.01 10.98
N TYR A 195 -12.07 6.67 10.25
CA TYR A 195 -11.26 7.63 9.49
C TYR A 195 -11.26 7.26 8.01
N VAL A 196 -12.04 7.99 7.22
CA VAL A 196 -12.19 7.73 5.77
C VAL A 196 -11.86 8.99 4.98
N TYR A 197 -10.87 8.89 4.13
CA TYR A 197 -10.36 9.99 3.30
C TYR A 197 -10.59 9.74 1.81
N LEU A 198 -10.74 10.82 1.04
CA LEU A 198 -10.84 10.77 -0.42
C LEU A 198 -9.59 11.40 -1.02
N GLY A 199 -8.91 10.66 -1.88
CA GLY A 199 -7.70 11.08 -2.57
C GLY A 199 -7.95 11.39 -4.05
N ASN A 200 -7.09 12.23 -4.64
CA ASN A 200 -7.13 12.64 -6.05
C ASN A 200 -8.45 13.34 -6.46
N VAL A 201 -9.06 14.12 -5.58
CA VAL A 201 -10.33 14.86 -5.78
C VAL A 201 -10.11 16.35 -5.86
#